data_1990345acdca559faf10800679a07898
#
_entry.id   1990345acdca559faf10800679a07898
#
_cell.length_a   1.000
_cell.length_b   1.000
_cell.length_c   1.000
_cell.angle_alpha   90.00
_cell.angle_beta   90.00
_cell.angle_gamma   90.00
#
_symmetry.space_group_name_H-M   'P 1'
#
loop_
_entity.id
_entity.type
_entity.pdbx_description
1 polymer ?
#
loop_
_entity_poly.entity_id
_entity_poly.type
_entity_poly.pdbx_seq_one_letter_code
_entity_poly.pdbx_strand_id
1 'polypeptide(L)'
;MPLQQGEVQGYDFNRSVVEFTMLNQGNVILCSISTEAMDDLEGRRGVKPDQRVDQFMRLREVIEARASGKFFEERARASQPVVLRANDFVGDIILRKPSTK
;
A
#
# COMPACT_ATOMS: atom_id res chain seq x y z
N MET A 1 -7.84 1.76 16.89
CA MET A 1 -8.61 2.23 15.74
C MET A 1 -7.72 2.28 14.52
N PRO A 2 -8.16 1.75 13.41
CA PRO A 2 -7.35 1.88 12.19
C PRO A 2 -7.34 3.31 11.70
N LEU A 3 -6.39 3.59 10.84
CA LEU A 3 -6.37 4.88 10.17
C LEU A 3 -7.59 5.00 9.26
N GLN A 4 -8.02 6.22 9.07
CA GLN A 4 -9.14 6.49 8.18
C GLN A 4 -8.63 6.70 6.77
N GLN A 5 -9.49 6.42 5.80
CA GLN A 5 -9.14 6.57 4.40
C GLN A 5 -8.93 8.04 4.05
N GLY A 6 -7.85 8.30 3.34
CA GLY A 6 -7.60 9.63 2.81
C GLY A 6 -7.76 9.63 1.30
N GLU A 7 -6.77 10.19 0.59
CA GLU A 7 -6.87 10.40 -0.85
C GLU A 7 -5.72 9.72 -1.57
N VAL A 8 -5.99 9.29 -2.80
CA VAL A 8 -4.96 8.76 -3.68
C VAL A 8 -4.34 9.94 -4.40
N GLN A 9 -3.02 10.08 -4.31
CA GLN A 9 -2.34 11.23 -4.89
C GLN A 9 -1.76 10.94 -6.26
N GLY A 10 -1.51 9.68 -6.58
CA GLY A 10 -1.07 9.33 -7.91
C GLY A 10 0.17 8.48 -7.92
N TYR A 11 0.61 8.18 -9.13
CA TYR A 11 1.77 7.33 -9.34
C TYR A 11 3.02 8.17 -9.55
N ASP A 12 4.05 7.87 -8.78
CA ASP A 12 5.35 8.52 -8.94
C ASP A 12 6.24 7.59 -9.76
N PHE A 13 6.42 7.94 -11.02
CA PHE A 13 7.18 7.11 -11.94
C PHE A 13 8.64 6.95 -11.51
N ASN A 14 9.23 8.02 -10.97
CA ASN A 14 10.64 7.98 -10.60
C ASN A 14 10.89 7.05 -9.43
N ARG A 15 9.96 6.98 -8.51
CA ARG A 15 10.12 6.14 -7.33
C ARG A 15 9.40 4.82 -7.45
N SER A 16 8.61 4.65 -8.49
CA SER A 16 7.83 3.42 -8.72
C SER A 16 6.91 3.11 -7.54
N VAL A 17 6.19 4.12 -7.10
CA VAL A 17 5.24 3.97 -6.02
C VAL A 17 3.95 4.70 -6.36
N VAL A 18 2.84 4.24 -5.77
CA VAL A 18 1.60 5.01 -5.75
C VAL A 18 1.54 5.70 -4.41
N GLU A 19 1.29 6.99 -4.43
CA GLU A 19 1.23 7.80 -3.22
C GLU A 19 -0.22 8.02 -2.82
N PHE A 20 -0.47 7.92 -1.53
CA PHE A 20 -1.81 8.13 -0.99
C PHE A 20 -1.68 8.63 0.44
N THR A 21 -2.80 9.07 0.99
CA THR A 21 -2.81 9.53 2.38
C THR A 21 -3.82 8.74 3.19
N MET A 22 -3.56 8.65 4.47
CA MET A 22 -4.51 8.15 5.45
C MET A 22 -4.67 9.22 6.51
N LEU A 23 -5.69 9.10 7.34
CA LEU A 23 -5.95 10.08 8.38
C LEU A 23 -5.91 9.42 9.74
N ASN A 24 -5.28 10.11 10.68
CA ASN A 24 -5.25 9.68 12.08
C ASN A 24 -5.79 10.82 12.91
N GLN A 25 -7.08 10.73 13.25
CA GLN A 25 -7.72 11.77 14.07
C GLN A 25 -7.54 13.16 13.46
N GLY A 26 -7.75 13.23 12.16
CA GLY A 26 -7.63 14.50 11.45
C GLY A 26 -6.24 14.83 10.96
N ASN A 27 -5.23 14.11 11.40
CA ASN A 27 -3.87 14.35 10.93
C ASN A 27 -3.61 13.53 9.67
N VAL A 28 -2.99 14.16 8.69
CA VAL A 28 -2.69 13.51 7.42
C VAL A 28 -1.41 12.70 7.56
N ILE A 29 -1.50 11.42 7.20
CA ILE A 29 -0.35 10.52 7.19
C ILE A 29 -0.01 10.22 5.73
N LEU A 30 1.20 10.56 5.32
CA LEU A 30 1.64 10.29 3.96
C LEU A 30 2.02 8.83 3.82
N CYS A 31 1.54 8.21 2.76
CA CYS A 31 1.79 6.78 2.53
C CYS A 31 2.19 6.55 1.08
N SER A 32 2.89 5.45 0.86
CA SER A 32 3.20 5.01 -0.50
C SER A 32 3.30 3.50 -0.52
N ILE A 33 3.08 2.92 -1.70
CA ILE A 33 3.23 1.49 -1.89
C ILE A 33 3.98 1.25 -3.19
N SER A 34 4.94 0.34 -3.15
CA SER A 34 5.75 0.04 -4.32
C SER A 34 4.93 -0.72 -5.36
N THR A 35 5.30 -0.53 -6.62
CA THR A 35 4.66 -1.27 -7.69
C THR A 35 4.92 -2.76 -7.56
N GLU A 36 6.09 -3.13 -7.06
CA GLU A 36 6.40 -4.53 -6.82
C GLU A 36 5.43 -5.16 -5.85
N ALA A 37 5.12 -4.45 -4.77
CA ALA A 37 4.17 -4.96 -3.79
C ALA A 37 2.80 -5.17 -4.41
N MET A 38 2.36 -4.21 -5.22
CA MET A 38 1.06 -4.33 -5.87
C MET A 38 1.04 -5.50 -6.84
N ASP A 39 2.11 -5.65 -7.61
CA ASP A 39 2.19 -6.77 -8.56
C ASP A 39 2.15 -8.10 -7.83
N ASP A 40 2.86 -8.21 -6.72
CA ASP A 40 2.86 -9.44 -5.94
C ASP A 40 1.49 -9.73 -5.35
N LEU A 41 0.80 -8.70 -4.88
CA LEU A 41 -0.54 -8.89 -4.32
C LEU A 41 -1.53 -9.37 -5.36
N GLU A 42 -1.40 -8.91 -6.60
CA GLU A 42 -2.31 -9.34 -7.66
C GLU A 42 -1.82 -10.53 -8.45
N GLY A 43 -0.56 -10.90 -8.30
CA GLY A 43 0.02 -11.93 -9.12
C GLY A 43 0.12 -11.53 -10.57
N ARG A 44 0.37 -10.26 -10.82
CA ARG A 44 0.40 -9.71 -12.17
C ARG A 44 1.76 -9.15 -12.50
N ARG A 45 2.01 -9.07 -13.78
CA ARG A 45 3.20 -8.40 -14.29
C ARG A 45 2.82 -7.57 -15.50
N GLY A 46 3.67 -6.65 -15.87
CA GLY A 46 3.44 -5.86 -17.06
C GLY A 46 2.39 -4.78 -16.93
N VAL A 47 2.09 -4.37 -15.72
CA VAL A 47 1.15 -3.27 -15.51
C VAL A 47 1.82 -1.99 -15.95
N LYS A 48 1.12 -1.22 -16.77
CA LYS A 48 1.68 0.01 -17.33
C LYS A 48 1.53 1.17 -16.36
N PRO A 49 2.38 2.20 -16.49
CA PRO A 49 2.31 3.33 -15.56
C PRO A 49 0.94 3.99 -15.48
N ASP A 50 0.25 4.10 -16.59
CA ASP A 50 -1.07 4.74 -16.57
C ASP A 50 -2.15 3.85 -15.96
N GLN A 51 -1.80 2.62 -15.61
CA GLN A 51 -2.73 1.69 -14.98
C GLN A 51 -2.45 1.49 -13.49
N ARG A 52 -1.43 2.16 -12.96
CA ARG A 52 -1.03 1.92 -11.57
C ARG A 52 -2.03 2.42 -10.55
N VAL A 53 -2.67 3.55 -10.81
CA VAL A 53 -3.69 4.05 -9.89
C VAL A 53 -4.88 3.10 -9.88
N ASP A 54 -5.28 2.60 -11.04
CA ASP A 54 -6.37 1.62 -11.09
C ASP A 54 -6.01 0.35 -10.33
N GLN A 55 -4.75 -0.09 -10.46
CA GLN A 55 -4.28 -1.24 -9.71
C GLN A 55 -4.39 -0.99 -8.21
N PHE A 56 -3.97 0.20 -7.78
CA PHE A 56 -4.10 0.58 -6.37
C PHE A 56 -5.56 0.50 -5.94
N MET A 57 -6.47 1.04 -6.75
CA MET A 57 -7.87 1.06 -6.38
C MET A 57 -8.44 -0.33 -6.20
N ARG A 58 -8.00 -1.29 -7.01
CA ARG A 58 -8.45 -2.67 -6.85
C ARG A 58 -7.94 -3.31 -5.57
N LEU A 59 -6.79 -2.85 -5.09
CA LEU A 59 -6.14 -3.42 -3.91
C LEU A 59 -6.30 -2.56 -2.67
N ARG A 60 -7.08 -1.49 -2.79
CA ARG A 60 -7.09 -0.42 -1.79
C ARG A 60 -7.33 -0.92 -0.38
N GLU A 61 -8.28 -1.81 -0.25
CA GLU A 61 -8.67 -2.29 1.07
C GLU A 61 -7.50 -2.99 1.78
N VAL A 62 -6.82 -3.88 1.08
CA VAL A 62 -5.72 -4.61 1.69
C VAL A 62 -4.52 -3.69 1.91
N ILE A 63 -4.31 -2.74 1.01
CA ILE A 63 -3.21 -1.79 1.15
C ILE A 63 -3.43 -0.89 2.37
N GLU A 64 -4.64 -0.37 2.50
CA GLU A 64 -4.94 0.54 3.60
C GLU A 64 -4.90 -0.17 4.95
N ALA A 65 -5.36 -1.41 4.99
CA ALA A 65 -5.28 -2.19 6.21
C ALA A 65 -3.82 -2.38 6.64
N ARG A 66 -2.96 -2.67 5.69
CA ARG A 66 -1.55 -2.86 6.02
C ARG A 66 -0.88 -1.54 6.41
N ALA A 67 -1.25 -0.44 5.75
CA ALA A 67 -0.72 0.87 6.12
C ALA A 67 -1.08 1.22 7.55
N SER A 68 -2.32 0.97 7.94
CA SER A 68 -2.75 1.17 9.32
C SER A 68 -1.92 0.32 10.28
N GLY A 69 -1.78 -0.95 9.96
CA GLY A 69 -1.02 -1.84 10.83
C GLY A 69 0.41 -1.40 11.00
N LYS A 70 1.06 -1.05 9.89
CA LYS A 70 2.46 -0.64 9.95
C LYS A 70 2.62 0.66 10.72
N PHE A 71 1.70 1.60 10.52
CA PHE A 71 1.77 2.88 11.23
C PHE A 71 1.77 2.66 12.74
N PHE A 72 0.87 1.81 13.21
CA PHE A 72 0.77 1.59 14.65
C PHE A 72 1.87 0.68 15.19
N GLU A 73 2.37 -0.23 14.37
CA GLU A 73 3.50 -1.06 14.77
C GLU A 73 4.75 -0.25 15.01
N GLU A 74 5.01 0.69 14.10
CA GLU A 74 6.21 1.49 14.20
C GLU A 74 6.02 2.72 15.06
N ARG A 75 4.83 3.06 15.25
CA ARG A 75 4.29 4.08 16.13
C ARG A 75 5.17 5.22 16.43
N ALA A 76 6.17 5.26 15.89
CA ALA A 76 6.94 6.17 16.40
C ALA A 76 7.05 7.41 15.79
N ARG A 77 6.96 7.46 14.67
CA ARG A 77 7.36 8.62 14.01
C ARG A 77 6.21 9.12 13.22
N ALA A 78 5.30 9.74 13.91
CA ALA A 78 4.11 10.25 13.27
C ALA A 78 4.43 11.15 12.09
N SER A 79 5.61 11.75 12.08
CA SER A 79 5.97 12.62 10.98
C SER A 79 6.59 11.89 9.81
N GLN A 80 6.85 10.61 9.93
CA GLN A 80 7.48 9.87 8.85
C GLN A 80 6.45 9.21 7.96
N PRO A 81 6.70 9.18 6.65
CA PRO A 81 5.77 8.50 5.75
C PRO A 81 5.73 7.00 6.00
N VAL A 82 4.58 6.41 5.74
CA VAL A 82 4.44 4.96 5.77
C VAL A 82 4.77 4.45 4.38
N VAL A 83 5.84 3.67 4.27
CA VAL A 83 6.29 3.14 2.99
C VAL A 83 6.03 1.63 2.99
N LEU A 84 5.16 1.19 2.11
CA LEU A 84 4.81 -0.23 2.02
C LEU A 84 5.58 -0.87 0.88
N ARG A 85 6.20 -1.98 1.18
CA ARG A 85 6.98 -2.74 0.21
C ARG A 85 6.49 -4.17 0.18
N ALA A 86 7.02 -4.95 -0.75
CA ALA A 86 6.58 -6.33 -0.89
C ALA A 86 6.70 -7.10 0.42
N ASN A 87 7.75 -6.83 1.19
CA ASN A 87 7.95 -7.52 2.47
C ASN A 87 6.81 -7.28 3.46
N ASP A 88 6.14 -6.16 3.35
CA ASP A 88 5.06 -5.85 4.27
C ASP A 88 3.83 -6.71 4.06
N PHE A 89 3.78 -7.39 2.92
CA PHE A 89 2.60 -8.18 2.54
C PHE A 89 2.89 -9.67 2.46
N VAL A 90 3.98 -10.13 3.05
CA VAL A 90 4.35 -11.55 2.92
C VAL A 90 3.20 -12.45 3.36
N GLY A 91 2.59 -12.15 4.49
CA GLY A 91 1.47 -12.95 4.96
C GLY A 91 0.29 -12.92 4.01
N ASP A 92 -0.03 -11.74 3.49
CA ASP A 92 -1.15 -11.60 2.56
C ASP A 92 -0.89 -12.36 1.27
N ILE A 93 0.33 -12.28 0.76
CA ILE A 93 0.68 -12.95 -0.47
C ILE A 93 0.58 -14.46 -0.31
N ILE A 94 1.08 -14.98 0.80
CA ILE A 94 1.03 -16.42 1.06
C ILE A 94 -0.40 -16.89 1.17
N LEU A 95 -1.24 -16.13 1.84
CA LEU A 95 -2.63 -16.52 2.00
C LEU A 95 -3.41 -16.46 0.70
N ARG A 96 -3.06 -15.54 -0.18
CA ARG A 96 -3.79 -15.39 -1.42
C ARG A 96 -3.38 -16.40 -2.48
N LYS A 97 -2.17 -16.90 -2.40
CA LYS A 97 -1.73 -17.91 -3.36
C LYS A 97 -2.17 -19.26 -2.87
N PRO A 98 -2.98 -19.95 -3.62
CA PRO A 98 -3.33 -21.30 -3.23
C PRO A 98 -2.05 -22.09 -3.23
N SER A 99 -1.97 -22.93 -2.28
CA SER A 99 -0.80 -23.71 -2.24
C SER A 99 -0.84 -24.63 -3.37
N THR A 100 -0.29 -24.74 -4.10
CA THR A 100 -0.37 -25.53 -5.16
C THR A 100 0.09 -26.80 -5.08
N LYS A 101 0.00 -27.01 -4.82
CA LYS A 101 0.38 -27.81 -4.85
C LYS A 101 0.55 -28.08 -5.26
#